data_3900cc7fe6a08596f4d7f224f7680fdc
#
_entry.id   3900cc7fe6a08596f4d7f224f7680fdc
#
_cell.length_a   1.000
_cell.length_b   1.000
_cell.length_c   1.000
_cell.angle_alpha   90.00
_cell.angle_beta   90.00
_cell.angle_gamma   90.00
#
_symmetry.space_group_name_H-M   'P 1'
#
loop_
_entity.id
_entity.type
_entity.pdbx_description
1 polymer ?
#
loop_
_entity_poly.entity_id
_entity_poly.type
_entity_poly.pdbx_seq_one_letter_code
_entity_poly.pdbx_strand_id
1 'polypeptide(L)'
;MKKIFFSSIFLIVISGCQTGHKKNMKEPLAKKTTTILNYHSDSITDNYFWMRLSDQQKESTNPDDQTQDVIDYLVEENNYSEANMSDTEGLQKSLFDEYVSRMKQDDESVPYSDNGY
;
A
#
# COMPACT_ATOMS: atom_id res chain seq x y z
N MET A 1 42.57 13.65 -57.87
CA MET A 1 41.57 14.30 -56.97
C MET A 1 40.94 13.18 -56.11
N LYS A 2 41.43 13.03 -54.85
CA LYS A 2 40.94 12.01 -53.90
C LYS A 2 39.80 12.61 -53.08
N LYS A 3 38.57 12.06 -53.22
CA LYS A 3 37.42 12.44 -52.40
C LYS A 3 37.51 11.69 -51.08
N ILE A 4 37.68 12.43 -49.99
CA ILE A 4 37.65 11.91 -48.62
C ILE A 4 36.19 11.91 -48.17
N PHE A 5 35.60 10.71 -47.99
CA PHE A 5 34.27 10.50 -47.41
C PHE A 5 34.41 10.59 -45.87
N PHE A 6 33.92 11.67 -45.29
CA PHE A 6 33.77 11.78 -43.84
C PHE A 6 32.50 11.03 -43.44
N SER A 7 32.69 9.80 -42.94
CA SER A 7 31.60 9.02 -42.34
C SER A 7 31.39 9.50 -40.91
N SER A 8 30.33 10.30 -40.69
CA SER A 8 29.90 10.76 -39.36
C SER A 8 29.19 9.61 -38.66
N ILE A 9 29.87 8.95 -37.71
CA ILE A 9 29.25 7.94 -36.85
C ILE A 9 28.46 8.70 -35.77
N PHE A 10 27.13 8.69 -35.93
CA PHE A 10 26.18 9.23 -34.94
C PHE A 10 26.04 8.22 -33.80
N LEU A 11 26.70 8.47 -32.67
CA LEU A 11 26.67 7.62 -31.51
C LEU A 11 25.33 7.89 -30.75
N ILE A 12 24.34 7.01 -30.96
CA ILE A 12 23.07 7.05 -30.21
C ILE A 12 23.35 6.51 -28.82
N VAL A 13 23.44 7.38 -27.81
CA VAL A 13 23.47 7.02 -26.41
C VAL A 13 22.03 6.65 -26.01
N ILE A 14 21.72 5.35 -25.99
CA ILE A 14 20.47 4.85 -25.41
C ILE A 14 20.61 4.96 -23.90
N SER A 15 20.05 6.04 -23.34
CA SER A 15 19.86 6.16 -21.89
C SER A 15 18.86 5.10 -21.46
N GLY A 16 19.34 3.92 -21.07
CA GLY A 16 18.51 2.87 -20.50
C GLY A 16 17.94 3.37 -19.17
N CYS A 17 16.60 3.42 -19.08
CA CYS A 17 15.94 3.52 -17.78
C CYS A 17 16.46 2.38 -16.91
N GLN A 18 17.22 2.71 -15.87
CA GLN A 18 17.56 1.75 -14.82
C GLN A 18 16.25 1.42 -14.09
N THR A 19 15.64 0.30 -14.46
CA THR A 19 14.60 -0.30 -13.64
C THR A 19 15.27 -0.72 -12.33
N GLY A 20 14.94 -0.01 -11.24
CA GLY A 20 15.39 -0.35 -9.91
C GLY A 20 15.13 -1.84 -9.64
N HIS A 21 16.09 -2.51 -9.04
CA HIS A 21 15.98 -3.90 -8.63
C HIS A 21 14.83 -4.02 -7.63
N LYS A 22 13.65 -4.39 -8.10
CA LYS A 22 12.54 -4.78 -7.20
C LYS A 22 13.03 -5.97 -6.39
N LYS A 23 13.11 -5.80 -5.06
CA LYS A 23 13.33 -6.88 -4.13
C LYS A 23 12.18 -7.86 -4.35
N ASN A 24 12.49 -9.04 -4.89
CA ASN A 24 11.49 -10.00 -5.36
C ASN A 24 10.95 -10.76 -4.13
N MET A 25 10.18 -10.07 -3.28
CA MET A 25 9.46 -10.69 -2.17
C MET A 25 8.20 -11.32 -2.75
N LYS A 26 7.97 -12.60 -2.42
CA LYS A 26 6.75 -13.29 -2.84
C LYS A 26 5.55 -12.68 -2.11
N GLU A 27 4.47 -12.44 -2.85
CA GLU A 27 3.21 -11.98 -2.28
C GLU A 27 2.67 -12.97 -1.23
N PRO A 28 2.16 -12.51 -0.09
CA PRO A 28 1.49 -13.35 0.87
C PRO A 28 0.22 -13.95 0.28
N LEU A 29 -0.14 -15.15 0.70
CA LEU A 29 -1.34 -15.82 0.25
C LEU A 29 -2.21 -16.18 1.45
N ALA A 30 -3.35 -15.52 1.58
CA ALA A 30 -4.33 -15.86 2.60
C ALA A 30 -4.78 -17.33 2.47
N LYS A 31 -4.79 -18.05 3.58
CA LYS A 31 -5.34 -19.41 3.60
C LYS A 31 -6.83 -19.39 3.28
N LYS A 32 -7.30 -20.40 2.54
CA LYS A 32 -8.72 -20.56 2.25
C LYS A 32 -9.32 -21.57 3.22
N THR A 33 -10.25 -21.11 4.05
CA THR A 33 -11.02 -21.94 4.98
C THR A 33 -12.49 -21.73 4.67
N THR A 34 -13.12 -22.72 4.01
CA THR A 34 -14.50 -22.60 3.53
C THR A 34 -15.49 -22.51 4.68
N THR A 35 -16.27 -21.44 4.71
CA THR A 35 -17.41 -21.24 5.61
C THR A 35 -18.66 -21.02 4.77
N ILE A 36 -19.76 -21.69 5.12
CA ILE A 36 -21.06 -21.49 4.46
C ILE A 36 -21.91 -20.60 5.35
N LEU A 37 -22.27 -19.43 4.81
CA LEU A 37 -23.13 -18.45 5.47
C LEU A 37 -24.54 -18.55 4.89
N ASN A 38 -25.53 -18.75 5.75
CA ASN A 38 -26.93 -18.82 5.33
C ASN A 38 -27.63 -17.50 5.65
N TYR A 39 -28.10 -16.82 4.61
CA TYR A 39 -28.87 -15.59 4.71
C TYR A 39 -30.23 -15.77 4.05
N HIS A 40 -31.29 -15.71 4.85
CA HIS A 40 -32.66 -15.97 4.38
C HIS A 40 -32.78 -17.38 3.73
N SER A 41 -32.97 -17.39 2.42
CA SER A 41 -33.10 -18.67 1.65
C SER A 41 -31.84 -19.00 0.83
N ASP A 42 -30.81 -18.15 0.90
CA ASP A 42 -29.59 -18.28 0.11
C ASP A 42 -28.39 -18.72 0.96
N SER A 43 -27.50 -19.49 0.36
CA SER A 43 -26.23 -19.90 0.97
C SER A 43 -25.06 -19.30 0.21
N ILE A 44 -24.20 -18.59 0.92
CA ILE A 44 -23.01 -17.95 0.38
C ILE A 44 -21.77 -18.66 0.92
N THR A 45 -20.86 -19.03 0.03
CA THR A 45 -19.56 -19.61 0.41
C THR A 45 -18.54 -18.49 0.59
N ASP A 46 -17.98 -18.38 1.79
CA ASP A 46 -16.90 -17.45 2.12
C ASP A 46 -15.66 -18.24 2.57
N ASN A 47 -14.58 -18.13 1.79
CA ASN A 47 -13.32 -18.80 2.08
C ASN A 47 -12.42 -17.99 3.05
N TYR A 48 -12.79 -16.77 3.34
CA TYR A 48 -11.99 -15.83 4.14
C TYR A 48 -12.73 -15.33 5.38
N PHE A 49 -13.85 -15.97 5.73
CA PHE A 49 -14.64 -15.61 6.92
C PHE A 49 -13.82 -15.69 8.22
N TRP A 50 -12.78 -16.51 8.24
CA TRP A 50 -11.85 -16.61 9.37
C TRP A 50 -11.11 -15.31 9.69
N MET A 51 -11.01 -14.38 8.74
CA MET A 51 -10.41 -13.05 8.98
C MET A 51 -11.32 -12.10 9.75
N ARG A 52 -12.59 -12.46 9.90
CA ARG A 52 -13.58 -11.64 10.60
C ARG A 52 -13.50 -11.91 12.11
N LEU A 53 -12.77 -11.03 12.81
CA LEU A 53 -12.70 -11.07 14.25
C LEU A 53 -13.90 -10.35 14.89
N SER A 54 -14.39 -10.89 16.01
CA SER A 54 -15.33 -10.22 16.90
C SER A 54 -14.66 -9.04 17.62
N ASP A 55 -15.44 -8.11 18.14
CA ASP A 55 -14.89 -6.98 18.89
C ASP A 55 -14.14 -7.45 20.15
N GLN A 56 -14.64 -8.49 20.82
CA GLN A 56 -13.95 -9.10 21.95
C GLN A 56 -12.58 -9.66 21.60
N GLN A 57 -12.41 -10.27 20.40
CA GLN A 57 -11.12 -10.77 19.92
C GLN A 57 -10.15 -9.62 19.62
N LYS A 58 -10.66 -8.54 19.00
CA LYS A 58 -9.84 -7.35 18.66
C LYS A 58 -9.30 -6.63 19.90
N GLU A 59 -10.07 -6.62 20.99
CA GLU A 59 -9.72 -5.94 22.24
C GLU A 59 -8.94 -6.84 23.21
N SER A 60 -8.79 -8.12 22.90
CA SER A 60 -8.12 -9.09 23.77
C SER A 60 -6.62 -8.85 23.83
N THR A 61 -6.09 -8.81 25.05
CA THR A 61 -4.62 -8.80 25.29
C THR A 61 -3.97 -10.16 25.07
N ASN A 62 -4.76 -11.23 25.02
CA ASN A 62 -4.29 -12.59 24.75
C ASN A 62 -5.02 -13.12 23.51
N PRO A 63 -4.41 -13.00 22.34
CA PRO A 63 -5.03 -13.46 21.11
C PRO A 63 -5.23 -15.00 21.14
N ASP A 64 -6.39 -15.44 20.67
CA ASP A 64 -6.64 -16.84 20.36
C ASP A 64 -5.96 -17.23 19.02
N ASP A 65 -6.01 -18.52 18.68
CA ASP A 65 -5.36 -19.04 17.47
C ASP A 65 -5.88 -18.36 16.19
N GLN A 66 -7.18 -18.08 16.12
CA GLN A 66 -7.77 -17.35 14.97
C GLN A 66 -7.24 -15.93 14.88
N THR A 67 -7.20 -15.24 15.99
CA THR A 67 -6.68 -13.85 16.04
C THR A 67 -5.20 -13.83 15.67
N GLN A 68 -4.42 -14.80 16.16
CA GLN A 68 -3.00 -14.91 15.82
C GLN A 68 -2.79 -15.15 14.32
N ASP A 69 -3.54 -16.07 13.73
CA ASP A 69 -3.51 -16.33 12.27
C ASP A 69 -3.79 -15.06 11.45
N VAL A 70 -4.75 -14.24 11.90
CA VAL A 70 -5.08 -12.97 11.23
C VAL A 70 -3.93 -11.97 11.39
N ILE A 71 -3.37 -11.84 12.59
CA ILE A 71 -2.23 -10.95 12.85
C ILE A 71 -1.03 -11.35 11.99
N ASP A 72 -0.69 -12.63 11.96
CA ASP A 72 0.44 -13.14 11.20
C ASP A 72 0.30 -12.83 9.70
N TYR A 73 -0.89 -13.07 9.14
CA TYR A 73 -1.17 -12.71 7.75
C TYR A 73 -1.03 -11.20 7.48
N LEU A 74 -1.57 -10.35 8.38
CA LEU A 74 -1.46 -8.90 8.24
C LEU A 74 -0.01 -8.42 8.34
N VAL A 75 0.80 -9.04 9.19
CA VAL A 75 2.25 -8.74 9.30
C VAL A 75 2.97 -9.10 8.00
N GLU A 76 2.65 -10.25 7.39
CA GLU A 76 3.22 -10.64 6.09
C GLU A 76 2.84 -9.64 4.98
N GLU A 77 1.58 -9.19 4.92
CA GLU A 77 1.12 -8.18 3.97
C GLU A 77 1.82 -6.82 4.16
N ASN A 78 1.99 -6.40 5.42
CA ASN A 78 2.69 -5.16 5.72
C ASN A 78 4.17 -5.25 5.30
N ASN A 79 4.85 -6.35 5.60
CA ASN A 79 6.24 -6.58 5.19
C ASN A 79 6.38 -6.58 3.66
N TYR A 80 5.43 -7.20 2.96
CA TYR A 80 5.40 -7.20 1.51
C TYR A 80 5.20 -5.79 0.93
N SER A 81 4.25 -5.04 1.47
CA SER A 81 3.98 -3.65 1.09
C SER A 81 5.20 -2.76 1.33
N GLU A 82 5.81 -2.84 2.51
CA GLU A 82 7.00 -2.06 2.87
C GLU A 82 8.17 -2.36 1.92
N ALA A 83 8.43 -3.64 1.67
CA ALA A 83 9.49 -4.03 0.75
C ALA A 83 9.27 -3.52 -0.69
N ASN A 84 8.01 -3.47 -1.17
CA ASN A 84 7.68 -2.97 -2.50
C ASN A 84 7.65 -1.44 -2.59
N MET A 85 7.40 -0.76 -1.47
CA MET A 85 7.30 0.70 -1.39
C MET A 85 8.61 1.38 -0.96
N SER A 86 9.61 0.61 -0.54
CA SER A 86 10.89 1.14 -0.01
C SER A 86 11.59 2.13 -0.94
N ASP A 87 11.52 1.91 -2.26
CA ASP A 87 12.13 2.78 -3.26
C ASP A 87 11.45 4.16 -3.35
N THR A 88 10.25 4.28 -2.79
CA THR A 88 9.45 5.53 -2.85
C THR A 88 9.54 6.38 -1.59
N GLU A 89 10.24 5.94 -0.54
CA GLU A 89 10.32 6.66 0.74
C GLU A 89 10.79 8.11 0.60
N GLY A 90 11.82 8.34 -0.22
CA GLY A 90 12.32 9.70 -0.48
C GLY A 90 11.27 10.59 -1.15
N LEU A 91 10.51 10.05 -2.09
CA LEU A 91 9.40 10.75 -2.75
C LEU A 91 8.25 11.02 -1.77
N GLN A 92 7.87 10.02 -0.98
CA GLN A 92 6.82 10.16 0.04
C GLN A 92 7.16 11.29 1.02
N LYS A 93 8.41 11.30 1.54
CA LYS A 93 8.86 12.37 2.43
C LYS A 93 8.80 13.74 1.75
N SER A 94 9.28 13.85 0.52
CA SER A 94 9.26 15.11 -0.23
C SER A 94 7.84 15.63 -0.45
N LEU A 95 6.92 14.75 -0.82
CA LEU A 95 5.50 15.10 -0.99
C LEU A 95 4.85 15.51 0.33
N PHE A 96 5.13 14.79 1.40
CA PHE A 96 4.63 15.13 2.73
C PHE A 96 5.08 16.52 3.17
N ASP A 97 6.39 16.80 3.06
CA ASP A 97 6.97 18.11 3.42
C ASP A 97 6.36 19.24 2.57
N GLU A 98 6.12 18.99 1.27
CA GLU A 98 5.45 19.93 0.38
C GLU A 98 4.00 20.20 0.80
N TYR A 99 3.22 19.16 1.10
CA TYR A 99 1.84 19.31 1.56
C TYR A 99 1.77 20.10 2.87
N VAL A 100 2.60 19.74 3.86
CA VAL A 100 2.63 20.43 5.15
C VAL A 100 3.02 21.89 4.99
N SER A 101 3.98 22.20 4.11
CA SER A 101 4.40 23.58 3.85
C SER A 101 3.31 24.47 3.24
N ARG A 102 2.35 23.86 2.56
CA ARG A 102 1.20 24.57 1.95
C ARG A 102 0.01 24.73 2.90
N MET A 103 -0.01 23.99 4.01
CA MET A 103 -1.07 24.09 5.01
C MET A 103 -0.82 25.29 5.92
N LYS A 104 -1.85 26.13 6.06
CA LYS A 104 -1.83 27.21 7.04
C LYS A 104 -1.96 26.59 8.44
N GLN A 105 -0.97 26.80 9.31
CA GLN A 105 -0.94 26.18 10.65
C GLN A 105 -2.02 26.76 11.58
N ASP A 106 -2.35 28.05 11.41
CA ASP A 106 -3.37 28.77 12.18
C ASP A 106 -4.60 29.01 11.29
N ASP A 107 -5.19 27.94 10.77
CA ASP A 107 -6.39 28.04 9.94
C ASP A 107 -7.63 28.01 10.83
N GLU A 108 -8.43 29.06 10.72
CA GLU A 108 -9.70 29.20 11.43
C GLU A 108 -10.87 29.08 10.46
N SER A 109 -11.94 28.41 10.88
CA SER A 109 -13.16 28.38 10.11
C SER A 109 -13.82 29.75 10.09
N VAL A 110 -14.58 30.03 9.01
CA VAL A 110 -15.42 31.24 8.98
C VAL A 110 -16.39 31.18 10.16
N PRO A 111 -16.49 32.27 10.96
CA PRO A 111 -17.47 32.33 12.04
C PRO A 111 -18.88 32.05 11.49
N TYR A 112 -19.59 31.12 12.12
CA TYR A 112 -21.00 30.87 11.81
C TYR A 112 -21.86 31.21 13.04
N SER A 113 -23.06 31.71 12.77
CA SER A 113 -23.99 32.04 13.86
C SER A 113 -24.57 30.76 14.46
N ASP A 114 -24.39 30.56 15.75
CA ASP A 114 -25.00 29.48 16.51
C ASP A 114 -25.84 30.08 17.64
N ASN A 115 -27.15 29.79 17.68
CA ASN A 115 -28.12 30.24 18.71
C ASN A 115 -28.10 31.74 19.04
N GLY A 116 -27.78 32.59 18.04
CA GLY A 116 -27.79 34.04 18.19
C GLY A 116 -26.47 34.67 18.66
N TYR A 117 -25.37 33.88 18.62
CA TYR A 117 -24.01 34.33 18.88
C TYR A 117 -23.16 34.27 17.61
#